data_d8d4c4283135f2447d30d419a922ef3e
#
_entry.id   d8d4c4283135f2447d30d419a922ef3e
#
_cell.length_a   1.000
_cell.length_b   1.000
_cell.length_c   1.000
_cell.angle_alpha   90.00
_cell.angle_beta   90.00
_cell.angle_gamma   90.00
#
_symmetry.space_group_name_H-M   'P 1'
#
loop_
_entity.id
_entity.type
_entity.pdbx_description
1 polymer ?
#
loop_
_entity_poly.entity_id
_entity_poly.type
_entity_poly.pdbx_seq_one_letter_code
_entity_poly.pdbx_strand_id
1 'polypeptide(L)'
;MKTIVHAMLDCFYKEGFGYQENILPTKHKAMGYDVHIITFNQGGDASYKGGEPPVTYTNNDGIPVHILANNPSFLCSIPGIVGWIDATLGLETKLEEIRPDIILIHGICKHDNLHFVRYKEKHPEVSIYADNHSDYYNSPVKTLQEKYNRYILGRYIGKRIGAVAEKVWGVTPWRVEYLKDVYGIPAEKVGLLVMGGDEETIQWERRDTISHTIRQRLNIPEDTFLVISGGKIDKPKNIHHLIEAVRQLSTAHNIQLLLFGKAEKDMEEYLAGVKDAGIHNVGWISPKEANDYYLASDLACFPGTHSVLWEQACACGTPAVFKDWDGGFAHVDVGGNCILLKDTTASGIAQCIEPLLTHQDLYEKMRHIAATKGRHTFSYSTIAEKAIGLIP
;
A
#
# COMPACT_ATOMS: atom_id res chain seq x y z
N MET A 1 21.66 -20.31 6.39
CA MET A 1 20.40 -19.58 6.07
C MET A 1 20.69 -18.12 6.32
N LYS A 2 20.33 -17.22 5.41
CA LYS A 2 20.53 -15.78 5.64
C LYS A 2 19.43 -15.23 6.53
N THR A 3 19.79 -14.29 7.41
CA THR A 3 18.88 -13.66 8.37
C THR A 3 18.45 -12.29 7.88
N ILE A 4 17.16 -12.01 7.88
CA ILE A 4 16.57 -10.72 7.53
C ILE A 4 15.89 -10.09 8.75
N VAL A 5 16.20 -8.83 9.02
CA VAL A 5 15.46 -8.01 9.98
C VAL A 5 14.54 -7.02 9.23
N HIS A 6 13.25 -7.07 9.52
CA HIS A 6 12.29 -6.03 9.18
C HIS A 6 12.18 -5.05 10.34
N ALA A 7 12.63 -3.82 10.13
CA ALA A 7 12.65 -2.78 11.17
C ALA A 7 11.48 -1.81 10.97
N MET A 8 10.50 -1.87 11.86
CA MET A 8 9.26 -1.08 11.82
C MET A 8 9.25 -0.05 12.97
N LEU A 9 10.14 0.94 12.87
CA LEU A 9 10.28 2.00 13.88
C LEU A 9 9.52 3.26 13.50
N ASP A 10 9.20 3.45 12.23
CA ASP A 10 8.52 4.64 11.69
C ASP A 10 7.10 4.33 11.19
N CYS A 11 6.72 3.07 11.17
CA CYS A 11 5.39 2.57 10.84
C CYS A 11 4.87 1.63 11.92
N PHE A 12 3.58 1.26 11.82
CA PHE A 12 2.94 0.37 12.79
C PHE A 12 3.07 -1.08 12.35
N TYR A 13 3.63 -1.93 13.20
CA TYR A 13 3.40 -3.36 13.08
C TYR A 13 2.11 -3.71 13.84
N LYS A 14 1.16 -4.31 13.14
CA LYS A 14 -0.05 -4.85 13.74
C LYS A 14 -0.38 -6.20 13.11
N GLU A 15 -0.31 -7.23 13.92
CA GLU A 15 -0.57 -8.60 13.49
C GLU A 15 -1.95 -8.76 12.83
N GLY A 16 -1.98 -9.49 11.70
CA GLY A 16 -3.20 -9.72 10.92
C GLY A 16 -3.59 -8.59 9.96
N PHE A 17 -2.79 -7.51 9.86
CA PHE A 17 -3.02 -6.45 8.88
C PHE A 17 -2.38 -6.79 7.53
N GLY A 18 -3.10 -6.48 6.44
CA GLY A 18 -2.67 -6.72 5.06
C GLY A 18 -1.81 -5.60 4.46
N TYR A 19 -1.05 -4.86 5.28
CA TYR A 19 -0.12 -3.85 4.78
C TYR A 19 1.19 -4.47 4.30
N GLN A 20 1.88 -3.78 3.39
CA GLN A 20 3.13 -4.26 2.79
C GLN A 20 4.16 -4.66 3.84
N GLU A 21 4.36 -3.83 4.85
CA GLU A 21 5.28 -4.09 5.96
C GLU A 21 4.93 -5.32 6.79
N ASN A 22 3.66 -5.75 6.79
CA ASN A 22 3.22 -6.97 7.47
C ASN A 22 3.38 -8.21 6.59
N ILE A 23 3.22 -8.07 5.26
CA ILE A 23 3.24 -9.20 4.33
C ILE A 23 4.67 -9.55 3.90
N LEU A 24 5.55 -8.56 3.68
CA LEU A 24 6.92 -8.81 3.25
C LEU A 24 7.71 -9.76 4.18
N PRO A 25 7.62 -9.66 5.53
CA PRO A 25 8.25 -10.63 6.42
C PRO A 25 7.81 -12.08 6.15
N THR A 26 6.51 -12.30 5.94
CA THR A 26 5.97 -13.64 5.65
C THR A 26 6.48 -14.17 4.31
N LYS A 27 6.54 -13.31 3.27
CA LYS A 27 7.08 -13.68 1.95
C LYS A 27 8.58 -14.03 2.04
N HIS A 28 9.39 -13.23 2.73
CA HIS A 28 10.80 -13.54 2.91
C HIS A 28 11.01 -14.85 3.69
N LYS A 29 10.16 -15.13 4.69
CA LYS A 29 10.19 -16.43 5.39
C LYS A 29 9.86 -17.59 4.44
N ALA A 30 8.84 -17.44 3.60
CA ALA A 30 8.49 -18.46 2.59
C ALA A 30 9.62 -18.68 1.56
N MET A 31 10.43 -17.64 1.28
CA MET A 31 11.64 -17.73 0.46
C MET A 31 12.82 -18.43 1.16
N GLY A 32 12.67 -18.84 2.42
CA GLY A 32 13.68 -19.60 3.18
C GLY A 32 14.67 -18.74 3.95
N TYR A 33 14.35 -17.48 4.22
CA TYR A 33 15.13 -16.65 5.13
C TYR A 33 14.75 -16.90 6.59
N ASP A 34 15.70 -16.69 7.51
CA ASP A 34 15.42 -16.52 8.92
C ASP A 34 15.00 -15.09 9.18
N VAL A 35 13.72 -14.88 9.51
CA VAL A 35 13.11 -13.54 9.52
C VAL A 35 12.80 -13.10 10.94
N HIS A 36 13.21 -11.88 11.29
CA HIS A 36 12.89 -11.21 12.54
C HIS A 36 12.21 -9.87 12.28
N ILE A 37 11.26 -9.49 13.12
CA ILE A 37 10.63 -8.17 13.12
C ILE A 37 11.12 -7.41 14.36
N ILE A 38 11.65 -6.20 14.16
CA ILE A 38 11.95 -5.26 15.25
C ILE A 38 10.96 -4.11 15.17
N THR A 39 10.26 -3.86 16.25
CA THR A 39 9.26 -2.78 16.35
C THR A 39 9.29 -2.18 17.76
N PHE A 40 8.47 -1.18 18.00
CA PHE A 40 8.31 -0.58 19.34
C PHE A 40 6.83 -0.44 19.66
N ASN A 41 6.52 -0.25 20.94
CA ASN A 41 5.14 -0.09 21.35
C ASN A 41 4.65 1.33 21.07
N GLN A 42 3.70 1.47 20.17
CA GLN A 42 3.20 2.76 19.68
C GLN A 42 1.95 3.27 20.42
N GLY A 43 1.59 2.64 21.56
CA GLY A 43 0.50 3.17 22.39
C GLY A 43 -0.88 3.20 21.73
N GLY A 44 -1.10 2.37 20.72
CA GLY A 44 -2.44 2.19 20.09
C GLY A 44 -3.45 1.51 21.02
N ASP A 45 -2.94 0.86 22.04
CA ASP A 45 -3.73 0.41 23.19
C ASP A 45 -3.50 1.40 24.36
N ALA A 46 -4.57 2.00 24.87
CA ALA A 46 -4.53 2.98 25.96
C ALA A 46 -3.93 2.43 27.29
N SER A 47 -3.53 1.16 27.31
CA SER A 47 -2.88 0.50 28.44
C SER A 47 -1.35 0.65 28.45
N TYR A 48 -0.70 1.07 27.33
CA TYR A 48 0.75 1.17 27.27
C TYR A 48 1.28 2.51 27.78
N LYS A 49 1.84 2.49 28.97
CA LYS A 49 2.61 3.61 29.55
C LYS A 49 4.08 3.40 29.21
N GLY A 50 4.74 4.40 28.64
CA GLY A 50 6.19 4.36 28.35
C GLY A 50 6.98 3.84 29.55
N GLY A 51 8.01 2.99 29.26
CA GLY A 51 8.86 2.38 30.30
C GLY A 51 8.59 0.90 30.55
N GLU A 52 7.69 0.25 29.80
CA GLU A 52 7.56 -1.21 29.86
C GLU A 52 8.82 -1.90 29.30
N PRO A 53 9.21 -3.06 29.88
CA PRO A 53 10.37 -3.79 29.41
C PRO A 53 10.19 -4.27 27.95
N PRO A 54 11.27 -4.48 27.22
CA PRO A 54 11.22 -5.06 25.88
C PRO A 54 10.59 -6.46 25.93
N VAL A 55 9.77 -6.78 24.92
CA VAL A 55 9.06 -8.06 24.81
C VAL A 55 9.47 -8.74 23.51
N THR A 56 9.66 -10.05 23.55
CA THR A 56 9.81 -10.88 22.36
C THR A 56 8.74 -11.95 22.37
N TYR A 57 8.01 -12.08 21.26
CA TYR A 57 7.03 -13.15 21.06
C TYR A 57 7.12 -13.68 19.62
N THR A 58 6.49 -14.78 19.35
CA THR A 58 6.37 -15.33 17.98
C THR A 58 4.96 -15.05 17.47
N ASN A 59 4.84 -14.40 16.30
CA ASN A 59 3.55 -14.10 15.69
C ASN A 59 2.88 -15.35 15.07
N ASN A 60 1.68 -15.20 14.53
CA ASN A 60 0.91 -16.29 13.91
C ASN A 60 1.62 -16.93 12.71
N ASP A 61 2.49 -16.19 12.02
CA ASP A 61 3.31 -16.68 10.90
C ASP A 61 4.59 -17.39 11.38
N GLY A 62 4.77 -17.52 12.70
CA GLY A 62 5.95 -18.12 13.31
C GLY A 62 7.21 -17.27 13.18
N ILE A 63 7.08 -15.93 13.09
CA ILE A 63 8.19 -14.98 13.01
C ILE A 63 8.42 -14.34 14.38
N PRO A 64 9.66 -14.33 14.91
CA PRO A 64 10.00 -13.62 16.13
C PRO A 64 9.78 -12.10 15.97
N VAL A 65 9.00 -11.52 16.87
CA VAL A 65 8.72 -10.07 16.95
C VAL A 65 9.35 -9.52 18.21
N HIS A 66 10.26 -8.57 18.05
CA HIS A 66 10.99 -7.92 19.12
C HIS A 66 10.43 -6.50 19.31
N ILE A 67 9.68 -6.30 20.39
CA ILE A 67 9.16 -4.98 20.77
C ILE A 67 10.20 -4.32 21.67
N LEU A 68 10.80 -3.23 21.21
CA LEU A 68 11.79 -2.46 21.95
C LEU A 68 11.13 -1.63 23.05
N ALA A 69 11.87 -1.39 24.13
CA ALA A 69 11.42 -0.46 25.16
C ALA A 69 11.36 0.97 24.63
N ASN A 70 10.34 1.71 24.98
CA ASN A 70 10.26 3.13 24.68
C ASN A 70 11.22 3.93 25.59
N ASN A 71 11.83 4.96 25.03
CA ASN A 71 12.69 5.84 25.81
C ASN A 71 11.85 6.66 26.81
N PRO A 72 12.04 6.48 28.13
CA PRO A 72 11.25 7.15 29.16
C PRO A 72 11.65 8.62 29.39
N SER A 73 12.65 9.14 28.66
CA SER A 73 13.12 10.52 28.83
C SER A 73 11.99 11.52 28.57
N PHE A 74 11.79 12.47 29.48
CA PHE A 74 10.85 13.58 29.27
C PHE A 74 11.17 14.41 28.02
N LEU A 75 12.41 14.37 27.54
CA LEU A 75 12.84 15.04 26.29
C LEU A 75 12.07 14.50 25.08
N CYS A 76 11.60 13.24 25.12
CA CYS A 76 10.77 12.63 24.08
C CYS A 76 9.37 13.30 23.97
N SER A 77 8.97 14.10 24.94
CA SER A 77 7.73 14.88 24.91
C SER A 77 7.90 16.36 24.55
N ILE A 78 9.14 16.85 24.42
CA ILE A 78 9.41 18.25 24.12
C ILE A 78 9.33 18.50 22.62
N PRO A 79 8.37 19.33 22.13
CA PRO A 79 8.33 19.73 20.73
C PRO A 79 9.66 20.34 20.26
N GLY A 80 10.16 19.88 19.10
CA GLY A 80 11.46 20.34 18.55
C GLY A 80 12.67 19.54 19.01
N ILE A 81 12.61 18.84 20.13
CA ILE A 81 13.68 17.95 20.61
C ILE A 81 13.34 16.49 20.28
N VAL A 82 12.09 16.10 20.40
CA VAL A 82 11.60 14.72 20.23
C VAL A 82 12.09 14.03 18.94
N GLY A 83 12.24 14.76 17.85
CA GLY A 83 12.73 14.21 16.60
C GLY A 83 14.26 13.98 16.54
N TRP A 84 15.03 14.50 17.52
CA TRP A 84 16.50 14.43 17.56
C TRP A 84 17.03 13.43 18.57
N ILE A 85 16.16 12.69 19.22
CA ILE A 85 16.52 11.66 20.20
C ILE A 85 15.82 10.36 19.84
N ASP A 86 16.44 9.27 20.28
CA ASP A 86 15.91 7.94 20.07
C ASP A 86 14.60 7.79 20.84
N ALA A 87 13.56 7.34 20.13
CA ALA A 87 12.28 7.02 20.74
C ALA A 87 12.30 5.65 21.40
N THR A 88 13.27 4.81 21.05
CA THR A 88 13.43 3.43 21.53
C THR A 88 14.78 3.19 22.19
N LEU A 89 14.86 2.15 23.01
CA LEU A 89 16.11 1.71 23.66
C LEU A 89 16.43 0.28 23.26
N GLY A 90 17.73 -0.02 23.13
CA GLY A 90 18.23 -1.38 22.94
C GLY A 90 18.28 -1.88 21.50
N LEU A 91 18.06 -1.02 20.50
CA LEU A 91 18.08 -1.40 19.08
C LEU A 91 19.42 -2.01 18.66
N GLU A 92 20.56 -1.35 18.95
CA GLU A 92 21.91 -1.89 18.60
C GLU A 92 22.16 -3.22 19.28
N THR A 93 21.82 -3.35 20.58
CA THR A 93 21.96 -4.61 21.30
C THR A 93 21.18 -5.74 20.63
N LYS A 94 19.94 -5.45 20.21
CA LYS A 94 19.10 -6.43 19.54
C LYS A 94 19.66 -6.83 18.16
N LEU A 95 20.21 -5.89 17.41
CA LEU A 95 20.89 -6.18 16.14
C LEU A 95 22.14 -7.05 16.34
N GLU A 96 22.94 -6.81 17.40
CA GLU A 96 24.12 -7.64 17.73
C GLU A 96 23.71 -9.06 18.19
N GLU A 97 22.54 -9.21 18.82
CA GLU A 97 22.00 -10.54 19.18
C GLU A 97 21.54 -11.32 17.94
N ILE A 98 20.83 -10.68 17.01
CA ILE A 98 20.26 -11.31 15.82
C ILE A 98 21.31 -11.52 14.73
N ARG A 99 22.24 -10.59 14.55
CA ARG A 99 23.28 -10.58 13.49
C ARG A 99 22.70 -10.75 12.08
N PRO A 100 21.84 -9.81 11.63
CA PRO A 100 21.21 -9.92 10.32
C PRO A 100 22.21 -9.80 9.17
N ASP A 101 21.98 -10.55 8.09
CA ASP A 101 22.63 -10.35 6.78
C ASP A 101 22.00 -9.20 6.00
N ILE A 102 20.69 -9.02 6.21
CA ILE A 102 19.89 -8.01 5.50
C ILE A 102 19.00 -7.27 6.51
N ILE A 103 18.94 -5.96 6.37
CA ILE A 103 17.99 -5.12 7.13
C ILE A 103 17.11 -4.38 6.13
N LEU A 104 15.79 -4.53 6.27
CA LEU A 104 14.78 -3.74 5.55
C LEU A 104 14.09 -2.79 6.52
N ILE A 105 14.34 -1.50 6.35
CA ILE A 105 13.82 -0.43 7.21
C ILE A 105 12.52 0.10 6.61
N HIS A 106 11.42 -0.04 7.35
CA HIS A 106 10.11 0.50 6.95
C HIS A 106 9.92 1.90 7.51
N GLY A 107 10.11 2.90 6.63
CA GLY A 107 10.12 4.31 6.99
C GLY A 107 11.49 4.81 7.50
N ILE A 108 11.87 6.03 7.07
CA ILE A 108 13.23 6.56 7.28
C ILE A 108 13.27 7.88 8.06
N CYS A 109 12.17 8.27 8.72
CA CYS A 109 12.03 9.62 9.28
C CYS A 109 12.50 9.77 10.72
N LYS A 110 12.64 8.68 11.50
CA LYS A 110 12.99 8.74 12.91
C LYS A 110 14.49 8.72 13.16
N HIS A 111 14.89 9.39 14.24
CA HIS A 111 16.30 9.44 14.70
C HIS A 111 16.86 8.04 14.98
N ASP A 112 16.02 7.14 15.52
CA ASP A 112 16.36 5.74 15.77
C ASP A 112 16.98 5.04 14.53
N ASN A 113 16.60 5.44 13.33
CA ASN A 113 17.15 4.87 12.10
C ASN A 113 18.67 5.12 11.91
N LEU A 114 19.26 6.08 12.64
CA LEU A 114 20.70 6.29 12.64
C LEU A 114 21.49 5.15 13.31
N HIS A 115 20.83 4.33 14.13
CA HIS A 115 21.45 3.11 14.65
C HIS A 115 21.77 2.09 13.55
N PHE A 116 20.95 2.00 12.49
CA PHE A 116 21.26 1.15 11.34
C PHE A 116 22.48 1.64 10.57
N VAL A 117 22.69 2.96 10.50
CA VAL A 117 23.91 3.54 9.91
C VAL A 117 25.13 3.13 10.72
N ARG A 118 25.09 3.30 12.04
CA ARG A 118 26.18 2.89 12.94
C ARG A 118 26.44 1.39 12.90
N TYR A 119 25.37 0.59 12.80
CA TYR A 119 25.47 -0.86 12.67
C TYR A 119 26.18 -1.26 11.36
N LYS A 120 25.80 -0.67 10.22
CA LYS A 120 26.47 -0.89 8.93
C LYS A 120 27.94 -0.45 8.92
N GLU A 121 28.28 0.63 9.64
CA GLU A 121 29.67 1.06 9.79
C GLU A 121 30.53 0.04 10.55
N LYS A 122 29.95 -0.71 11.51
CA LYS A 122 30.60 -1.80 12.26
C LYS A 122 30.58 -3.13 11.50
N HIS A 123 29.53 -3.37 10.70
CA HIS A 123 29.26 -4.58 9.96
C HIS A 123 29.08 -4.29 8.47
N PRO A 124 30.17 -4.01 7.72
CA PRO A 124 30.11 -3.59 6.32
C PRO A 124 29.46 -4.62 5.38
N GLU A 125 29.45 -5.90 5.76
CA GLU A 125 28.87 -7.02 5.02
C GLU A 125 27.34 -7.01 5.00
N VAL A 126 26.69 -6.34 5.94
CA VAL A 126 25.21 -6.28 6.06
C VAL A 126 24.62 -5.42 4.96
N SER A 127 23.66 -5.95 4.21
CA SER A 127 22.90 -5.18 3.21
C SER A 127 21.75 -4.42 3.85
N ILE A 128 21.65 -3.13 3.59
CA ILE A 128 20.54 -2.29 4.07
C ILE A 128 19.67 -1.85 2.91
N TYR A 129 18.38 -2.09 3.04
CA TYR A 129 17.31 -1.55 2.19
C TYR A 129 16.35 -0.73 3.05
N ALA A 130 15.65 0.22 2.44
CA ALA A 130 14.64 0.99 3.15
C ALA A 130 13.47 1.31 2.23
N ASP A 131 12.28 1.53 2.78
CA ASP A 131 11.14 2.05 2.03
C ASP A 131 10.60 3.36 2.63
N ASN A 132 9.78 4.06 1.84
CA ASN A 132 9.14 5.29 2.26
C ASN A 132 7.72 5.38 1.72
N HIS A 133 6.80 5.66 2.64
CA HIS A 133 5.38 5.84 2.38
C HIS A 133 4.90 7.30 2.46
N SER A 134 5.82 8.25 2.75
CA SER A 134 5.51 9.68 2.82
C SER A 134 5.64 10.37 1.47
N ASP A 135 4.70 11.28 1.17
CA ASP A 135 4.72 12.16 0.01
C ASP A 135 4.17 13.56 0.36
N TYR A 136 4.12 14.44 -0.62
CA TYR A 136 3.62 15.82 -0.44
C TYR A 136 2.13 15.87 -0.09
N TYR A 137 1.37 14.86 -0.52
CA TYR A 137 -0.08 14.80 -0.35
C TYR A 137 -0.48 14.19 1.01
N ASN A 138 0.09 13.04 1.38
CA ASN A 138 -0.26 12.35 2.62
C ASN A 138 0.44 12.90 3.86
N SER A 139 1.48 13.70 3.66
CA SER A 139 2.27 14.28 4.74
C SER A 139 2.38 15.81 4.59
N PRO A 140 1.26 16.55 4.60
CA PRO A 140 1.29 18.00 4.44
C PRO A 140 2.00 18.69 5.61
N VAL A 141 2.76 19.76 5.32
CA VAL A 141 3.43 20.58 6.33
C VAL A 141 2.54 21.75 6.70
N LYS A 142 2.06 21.78 7.93
CA LYS A 142 1.15 22.82 8.44
C LYS A 142 1.81 23.81 9.38
N THR A 143 2.89 23.40 10.08
CA THR A 143 3.57 24.20 11.08
C THR A 143 5.03 24.38 10.76
N LEU A 144 5.67 25.42 11.35
CA LEU A 144 7.12 25.63 11.24
C LEU A 144 7.92 24.46 11.83
N GLN A 145 7.40 23.84 12.90
CA GLN A 145 8.02 22.68 13.52
C GLN A 145 8.03 21.47 12.57
N GLU A 146 6.89 21.18 11.91
CA GLU A 146 6.81 20.11 10.90
C GLU A 146 7.72 20.39 9.72
N LYS A 147 7.81 21.68 9.28
CA LYS A 147 8.73 22.10 8.23
C LYS A 147 10.19 21.85 8.62
N TYR A 148 10.56 22.23 9.83
CA TYR A 148 11.90 21.98 10.37
C TYR A 148 12.20 20.47 10.45
N ASN A 149 11.31 19.71 11.07
CA ASN A 149 11.50 18.26 11.20
C ASN A 149 11.64 17.58 9.83
N ARG A 150 10.87 17.99 8.84
CA ARG A 150 10.94 17.40 7.49
C ARG A 150 12.20 17.80 6.73
N TYR A 151 12.44 19.10 6.59
CA TYR A 151 13.49 19.61 5.69
C TYR A 151 14.87 19.67 6.31
N ILE A 152 14.99 19.64 7.64
CA ILE A 152 16.28 19.63 8.34
C ILE A 152 16.56 18.24 8.89
N LEU A 153 15.76 17.77 9.85
CA LEU A 153 15.98 16.47 10.48
C LEU A 153 15.79 15.30 9.51
N GLY A 154 14.64 15.24 8.82
CA GLY A 154 14.36 14.19 7.86
C GLY A 154 15.39 14.13 6.73
N ARG A 155 15.84 15.32 6.24
CA ARG A 155 16.91 15.37 5.24
C ARG A 155 18.27 14.92 5.80
N TYR A 156 18.59 15.23 7.03
CA TYR A 156 19.81 14.75 7.69
C TYR A 156 19.80 13.21 7.81
N ILE A 157 18.71 12.65 8.36
CA ILE A 157 18.56 11.20 8.51
C ILE A 157 18.54 10.50 7.15
N GLY A 158 17.73 11.01 6.21
CA GLY A 158 17.62 10.45 4.86
C GLY A 158 18.96 10.37 4.13
N LYS A 159 19.77 11.42 4.19
CA LYS A 159 21.11 11.40 3.61
C LYS A 159 22.03 10.35 4.25
N ARG A 160 21.95 10.17 5.57
CA ARG A 160 22.77 9.18 6.29
C ARG A 160 22.35 7.76 5.92
N ILE A 161 21.04 7.49 5.87
CA ILE A 161 20.50 6.19 5.41
C ILE A 161 20.86 5.96 3.93
N GLY A 162 20.63 6.95 3.05
CA GLY A 162 20.96 6.82 1.63
C GLY A 162 22.45 6.56 1.36
N ALA A 163 23.34 7.03 2.22
CA ALA A 163 24.79 6.78 2.10
C ALA A 163 25.14 5.30 2.34
N VAL A 164 24.44 4.60 3.21
CA VAL A 164 24.73 3.21 3.59
C VAL A 164 23.79 2.18 2.98
N ALA A 165 22.60 2.59 2.53
CA ALA A 165 21.64 1.69 1.91
C ALA A 165 22.09 1.25 0.52
N GLU A 166 21.79 -0.01 0.16
CA GLU A 166 21.90 -0.50 -1.21
C GLU A 166 20.86 0.17 -2.10
N LYS A 167 19.62 0.28 -1.60
CA LYS A 167 18.51 0.96 -2.26
C LYS A 167 17.53 1.52 -1.24
N VAL A 168 16.90 2.67 -1.59
CA VAL A 168 15.80 3.27 -0.84
C VAL A 168 14.59 3.38 -1.77
N TRP A 169 13.50 2.74 -1.39
CA TRP A 169 12.33 2.57 -2.21
C TRP A 169 11.24 3.60 -1.90
N GLY A 170 10.73 4.26 -2.94
CA GLY A 170 9.45 4.95 -2.85
C GLY A 170 8.36 4.03 -3.37
N VAL A 171 7.22 3.92 -2.66
CA VAL A 171 6.17 2.97 -3.06
C VAL A 171 5.22 3.54 -4.13
N THR A 172 5.41 4.78 -4.55
CA THR A 172 4.78 5.42 -5.71
C THR A 172 5.76 6.38 -6.39
N PRO A 173 5.55 6.81 -7.64
CA PRO A 173 6.42 7.79 -8.29
C PRO A 173 6.60 9.09 -7.50
N TRP A 174 5.53 9.64 -6.90
CA TRP A 174 5.67 10.82 -6.04
C TRP A 174 6.53 10.57 -4.80
N ARG A 175 6.50 9.36 -4.24
CA ARG A 175 7.34 9.00 -3.09
C ARG A 175 8.80 8.78 -3.49
N VAL A 176 9.05 8.34 -4.72
CA VAL A 176 10.40 8.31 -5.31
C VAL A 176 10.97 9.72 -5.44
N GLU A 177 10.18 10.68 -5.99
CA GLU A 177 10.62 12.08 -6.07
C GLU A 177 10.79 12.70 -4.69
N TYR A 178 9.90 12.41 -3.75
CA TYR A 178 9.99 12.88 -2.37
C TYR A 178 11.28 12.45 -1.67
N LEU A 179 11.76 11.22 -1.90
CA LEU A 179 13.04 10.73 -1.39
C LEU A 179 14.21 11.56 -1.89
N LYS A 180 14.20 11.94 -3.16
CA LYS A 180 15.25 12.75 -3.78
C LYS A 180 15.19 14.20 -3.31
N ASP A 181 14.03 14.83 -3.38
CA ASP A 181 13.85 16.25 -3.15
C ASP A 181 13.89 16.62 -1.66
N VAL A 182 13.15 15.88 -0.85
CA VAL A 182 12.99 16.20 0.58
C VAL A 182 14.10 15.56 1.41
N TYR A 183 14.30 14.26 1.26
CA TYR A 183 15.31 13.56 2.06
C TYR A 183 16.73 13.67 1.48
N GLY A 184 16.87 14.13 0.23
CA GLY A 184 18.16 14.36 -0.41
C GLY A 184 18.98 13.10 -0.64
N ILE A 185 18.29 11.98 -0.92
CA ILE A 185 18.91 10.71 -1.25
C ILE A 185 19.35 10.76 -2.71
N PRO A 186 20.58 10.32 -3.06
CA PRO A 186 21.07 10.30 -4.43
C PRO A 186 20.14 9.47 -5.34
N ALA A 187 19.91 9.97 -6.57
CA ALA A 187 18.96 9.38 -7.50
C ALA A 187 19.27 7.90 -7.83
N GLU A 188 20.56 7.55 -7.91
CA GLU A 188 21.02 6.18 -8.17
C GLU A 188 20.70 5.20 -7.02
N LYS A 189 20.47 5.72 -5.82
CA LYS A 189 20.07 4.94 -4.64
C LYS A 189 18.55 4.81 -4.49
N VAL A 190 17.78 5.61 -5.23
CA VAL A 190 16.31 5.60 -5.13
C VAL A 190 15.71 4.70 -6.20
N GLY A 191 14.65 4.00 -5.87
CA GLY A 191 13.89 3.17 -6.81
C GLY A 191 12.41 3.12 -6.45
N LEU A 192 11.63 2.53 -7.35
CA LEU A 192 10.20 2.28 -7.15
C LEU A 192 10.00 0.85 -6.67
N LEU A 193 9.34 0.69 -5.51
CA LEU A 193 8.83 -0.57 -4.98
C LEU A 193 7.33 -0.44 -4.80
N VAL A 194 6.56 -0.95 -5.73
CA VAL A 194 5.08 -0.81 -5.68
C VAL A 194 4.48 -1.55 -4.47
N MET A 195 3.31 -1.12 -4.04
CA MET A 195 2.45 -1.93 -3.18
C MET A 195 1.76 -3.00 -4.04
N GLY A 196 1.07 -3.96 -3.42
CA GLY A 196 0.45 -5.04 -4.18
C GLY A 196 -0.68 -5.74 -3.43
N GLY A 197 -0.97 -6.96 -3.88
CA GLY A 197 -1.88 -7.90 -3.24
C GLY A 197 -1.17 -9.21 -2.90
N ASP A 198 -1.67 -9.87 -1.88
CA ASP A 198 -1.18 -11.18 -1.48
C ASP A 198 -1.79 -12.27 -2.38
N GLU A 199 -1.00 -12.71 -3.36
CA GLU A 199 -1.40 -13.69 -4.36
C GLU A 199 -1.84 -15.03 -3.75
N GLU A 200 -1.39 -15.38 -2.54
CA GLU A 200 -1.83 -16.60 -1.84
C GLU A 200 -3.28 -16.50 -1.40
N THR A 201 -3.78 -15.27 -1.20
CA THR A 201 -5.18 -15.02 -0.86
C THR A 201 -6.07 -14.83 -2.09
N ILE A 202 -5.47 -14.63 -3.28
CA ILE A 202 -6.16 -14.43 -4.55
C ILE A 202 -6.37 -15.78 -5.25
N GLN A 203 -7.59 -16.31 -5.22
CA GLN A 203 -7.93 -17.61 -5.78
C GLN A 203 -8.12 -17.55 -7.31
N TRP A 204 -7.11 -17.14 -8.06
CA TRP A 204 -7.16 -16.88 -9.49
C TRP A 204 -7.70 -18.09 -10.29
N GLU A 205 -7.25 -19.30 -9.98
CA GLU A 205 -7.65 -20.53 -10.66
C GLU A 205 -9.16 -20.85 -10.49
N ARG A 206 -9.80 -20.21 -9.52
CA ARG A 206 -11.24 -20.34 -9.23
C ARG A 206 -12.04 -19.14 -9.69
N ARG A 207 -11.45 -18.22 -10.46
CA ARG A 207 -12.07 -16.95 -10.88
C ARG A 207 -13.48 -17.15 -11.41
N ASP A 208 -13.66 -18.09 -12.36
CA ASP A 208 -14.97 -18.30 -13.00
C ASP A 208 -16.02 -18.81 -12.00
N THR A 209 -15.65 -19.73 -11.10
CA THR A 209 -16.52 -20.21 -10.03
C THR A 209 -16.88 -19.10 -9.05
N ILE A 210 -15.92 -18.29 -8.67
CA ILE A 210 -16.12 -17.15 -7.76
C ILE A 210 -17.03 -16.11 -8.41
N SER A 211 -16.77 -15.77 -9.67
CA SER A 211 -17.59 -14.84 -10.45
C SER A 211 -19.04 -15.30 -10.51
N HIS A 212 -19.27 -16.55 -10.91
CA HIS A 212 -20.61 -17.14 -10.95
C HIS A 212 -21.32 -17.08 -9.59
N THR A 213 -20.63 -17.46 -8.52
CA THR A 213 -21.20 -17.47 -7.15
C THR A 213 -21.61 -16.06 -6.71
N ILE A 214 -20.75 -15.06 -6.94
CA ILE A 214 -21.01 -13.67 -6.56
C ILE A 214 -22.15 -13.09 -7.40
N ARG A 215 -22.14 -13.31 -8.72
CA ARG A 215 -23.19 -12.84 -9.63
C ARG A 215 -24.54 -13.44 -9.26
N GLN A 216 -24.62 -14.75 -9.00
CA GLN A 216 -25.85 -15.39 -8.51
C GLN A 216 -26.35 -14.76 -7.21
N ARG A 217 -25.47 -14.58 -6.21
CA ARG A 217 -25.83 -14.03 -4.91
C ARG A 217 -26.40 -12.61 -5.02
N LEU A 218 -25.91 -11.82 -5.96
CA LEU A 218 -26.32 -10.44 -6.18
C LEU A 218 -27.38 -10.27 -7.27
N ASN A 219 -27.87 -11.39 -7.87
CA ASN A 219 -28.79 -11.39 -9.00
C ASN A 219 -28.27 -10.59 -10.21
N ILE A 220 -26.96 -10.68 -10.49
CA ILE A 220 -26.32 -10.05 -11.64
C ILE A 220 -26.26 -11.07 -12.80
N PRO A 221 -26.82 -10.77 -13.98
CA PRO A 221 -26.73 -11.64 -15.16
C PRO A 221 -25.27 -11.87 -15.58
N GLU A 222 -24.97 -13.06 -16.13
CA GLU A 222 -23.60 -13.43 -16.53
C GLU A 222 -23.03 -12.56 -17.65
N ASP A 223 -23.89 -12.04 -18.53
CA ASP A 223 -23.55 -11.17 -19.66
C ASP A 223 -23.44 -9.68 -19.27
N THR A 224 -23.65 -9.35 -18.00
CA THR A 224 -23.53 -7.97 -17.50
C THR A 224 -22.07 -7.56 -17.34
N PHE A 225 -21.69 -6.42 -17.90
CA PHE A 225 -20.39 -5.81 -17.63
C PHE A 225 -20.39 -5.22 -16.21
N LEU A 226 -19.64 -5.81 -15.30
CA LEU A 226 -19.64 -5.47 -13.88
C LEU A 226 -18.46 -4.56 -13.53
N VAL A 227 -18.76 -3.32 -13.17
CA VAL A 227 -17.77 -2.36 -12.64
C VAL A 227 -17.71 -2.48 -11.12
N ILE A 228 -16.52 -2.44 -10.54
CA ILE A 228 -16.32 -2.45 -9.09
C ILE A 228 -15.59 -1.20 -8.62
N SER A 229 -16.01 -0.67 -7.47
CA SER A 229 -15.28 0.38 -6.74
C SER A 229 -15.51 0.24 -5.23
N GLY A 230 -14.66 0.89 -4.41
CA GLY A 230 -14.89 0.78 -2.97
C GLY A 230 -13.81 1.38 -2.08
N GLY A 231 -13.84 0.92 -0.82
CA GLY A 231 -13.00 1.39 0.27
C GLY A 231 -13.71 2.41 1.15
N LYS A 232 -12.99 3.43 1.63
CA LYS A 232 -13.60 4.55 2.32
C LYS A 232 -14.38 5.40 1.32
N ILE A 233 -15.72 5.43 1.41
CA ILE A 233 -16.57 6.18 0.48
C ILE A 233 -16.80 7.58 1.04
N ASP A 234 -15.99 8.52 0.58
CA ASP A 234 -16.08 9.95 0.87
C ASP A 234 -16.14 10.76 -0.44
N LYS A 235 -16.44 12.06 -0.38
CA LYS A 235 -16.53 12.93 -1.57
C LYS A 235 -15.28 12.90 -2.45
N PRO A 236 -14.04 12.96 -1.90
CA PRO A 236 -12.83 12.91 -2.72
C PRO A 236 -12.64 11.62 -3.53
N LYS A 237 -13.36 10.55 -3.21
CA LYS A 237 -13.37 9.30 -3.99
C LYS A 237 -14.22 9.36 -5.25
N ASN A 238 -15.07 10.40 -5.42
CA ASN A 238 -15.93 10.61 -6.58
C ASN A 238 -16.88 9.43 -6.91
N ILE A 239 -17.25 8.63 -5.91
CA ILE A 239 -18.17 7.48 -6.11
C ILE A 239 -19.54 7.95 -6.63
N HIS A 240 -20.03 9.12 -6.22
CA HIS A 240 -21.26 9.70 -6.74
C HIS A 240 -21.18 10.00 -8.26
N HIS A 241 -20.03 10.45 -8.77
CA HIS A 241 -19.83 10.61 -10.21
C HIS A 241 -19.80 9.26 -10.95
N LEU A 242 -19.20 8.22 -10.34
CA LEU A 242 -19.20 6.88 -10.91
C LEU A 242 -20.61 6.30 -10.98
N ILE A 243 -21.43 6.47 -9.93
CA ILE A 243 -22.84 6.07 -9.92
C ILE A 243 -23.60 6.72 -11.08
N GLU A 244 -23.46 8.05 -11.25
CA GLU A 244 -24.11 8.78 -12.34
C GLU A 244 -23.59 8.35 -13.73
N ALA A 245 -22.29 8.05 -13.87
CA ALA A 245 -21.73 7.54 -15.11
C ALA A 245 -22.32 6.18 -15.50
N VAL A 246 -22.44 5.26 -14.53
CA VAL A 246 -23.05 3.94 -14.76
C VAL A 246 -24.54 4.07 -15.09
N ARG A 247 -25.28 4.97 -14.45
CA ARG A 247 -26.68 5.30 -14.83
C ARG A 247 -26.80 5.75 -16.27
N GLN A 248 -25.90 6.65 -16.72
CA GLN A 248 -25.89 7.12 -18.12
C GLN A 248 -25.63 5.94 -19.08
N LEU A 249 -24.61 5.14 -18.80
CA LEU A 249 -24.24 3.99 -19.65
C LEU A 249 -25.31 2.89 -19.68
N SER A 250 -26.00 2.64 -18.56
CA SER A 250 -27.02 1.60 -18.45
C SER A 250 -28.25 1.84 -19.30
N THR A 251 -28.42 3.05 -19.87
CA THR A 251 -29.49 3.33 -20.83
C THR A 251 -29.30 2.67 -22.19
N ALA A 252 -28.04 2.34 -22.55
CA ALA A 252 -27.67 1.76 -23.84
C ALA A 252 -26.89 0.43 -23.72
N HIS A 253 -26.34 0.12 -22.56
CA HIS A 253 -25.46 -1.02 -22.33
C HIS A 253 -25.89 -1.83 -21.13
N ASN A 254 -25.62 -3.16 -21.16
CA ASN A 254 -25.81 -4.04 -20.00
C ASN A 254 -24.63 -3.90 -19.04
N ILE A 255 -24.65 -2.84 -18.19
CA ILE A 255 -23.61 -2.50 -17.24
C ILE A 255 -24.20 -2.32 -15.84
N GLN A 256 -23.51 -2.80 -14.81
CA GLN A 256 -23.88 -2.64 -13.42
C GLN A 256 -22.65 -2.25 -12.57
N LEU A 257 -22.92 -1.71 -11.37
CA LEU A 257 -21.90 -1.25 -10.44
C LEU A 257 -21.98 -2.01 -9.11
N LEU A 258 -20.86 -2.53 -8.67
CA LEU A 258 -20.68 -3.10 -7.34
C LEU A 258 -19.86 -2.13 -6.48
N LEU A 259 -20.37 -1.78 -5.33
CA LEU A 259 -19.73 -0.93 -4.35
C LEU A 259 -19.48 -1.69 -3.05
N PHE A 260 -18.30 -1.49 -2.47
CA PHE A 260 -17.98 -2.02 -1.14
C PHE A 260 -17.28 -0.98 -0.27
N GLY A 261 -17.36 -1.16 1.04
CA GLY A 261 -16.69 -0.31 2.01
C GLY A 261 -17.64 0.48 2.88
N LYS A 262 -17.07 1.40 3.67
CA LYS A 262 -17.82 2.23 4.61
C LYS A 262 -18.00 3.63 4.06
N ALA A 263 -19.25 4.10 4.04
CA ALA A 263 -19.54 5.50 3.74
C ALA A 263 -19.17 6.40 4.92
N GLU A 264 -18.63 7.57 4.63
CA GLU A 264 -18.49 8.68 5.57
C GLU A 264 -19.81 9.51 5.58
N LYS A 265 -19.99 10.29 6.63
CA LYS A 265 -21.22 11.06 6.84
C LYS A 265 -21.69 11.90 5.64
N ASP A 266 -20.74 12.42 4.88
CA ASP A 266 -21.02 13.23 3.68
C ASP A 266 -21.58 12.43 2.49
N MET A 267 -21.45 11.09 2.54
CA MET A 267 -21.91 10.17 1.50
C MET A 267 -23.00 9.20 1.97
N GLU A 268 -23.23 9.06 3.30
CA GLU A 268 -24.23 8.13 3.85
C GLU A 268 -25.63 8.40 3.32
N GLU A 269 -26.08 9.66 3.37
CA GLU A 269 -27.41 10.08 2.91
C GLU A 269 -27.56 9.87 1.40
N TYR A 270 -26.53 10.23 0.63
CA TYR A 270 -26.52 10.03 -0.81
C TYR A 270 -26.68 8.56 -1.17
N LEU A 271 -25.85 7.67 -0.57
CA LEU A 271 -25.91 6.23 -0.85
C LEU A 271 -27.22 5.59 -0.37
N ALA A 272 -27.80 6.05 0.74
CA ALA A 272 -29.11 5.59 1.20
C ALA A 272 -30.23 5.91 0.21
N GLY A 273 -30.06 6.97 -0.58
CA GLY A 273 -30.99 7.37 -1.64
C GLY A 273 -30.82 6.60 -2.96
N VAL A 274 -29.70 5.88 -3.17
CA VAL A 274 -29.47 5.08 -4.38
C VAL A 274 -30.33 3.81 -4.31
N LYS A 275 -31.31 3.69 -5.22
CA LYS A 275 -32.26 2.57 -5.29
C LYS A 275 -32.24 1.83 -6.62
N ASP A 276 -31.25 2.08 -7.46
CA ASP A 276 -31.11 1.48 -8.77
C ASP A 276 -30.82 -0.01 -8.66
N ALA A 277 -31.56 -0.84 -9.39
CA ALA A 277 -31.38 -2.29 -9.39
C ALA A 277 -30.00 -2.75 -9.89
N GLY A 278 -29.35 -1.92 -10.72
CA GLY A 278 -27.99 -2.20 -11.26
C GLY A 278 -26.86 -1.65 -10.39
N ILE A 279 -27.15 -1.15 -9.16
CA ILE A 279 -26.12 -0.63 -8.24
C ILE A 279 -26.17 -1.43 -6.94
N HIS A 280 -25.15 -2.25 -6.72
CA HIS A 280 -25.07 -3.20 -5.61
C HIS A 280 -24.09 -2.65 -4.55
N ASN A 281 -24.60 -2.19 -3.42
CA ASN A 281 -23.76 -1.81 -2.28
C ASN A 281 -23.72 -2.95 -1.26
N VAL A 282 -22.58 -3.64 -1.18
CA VAL A 282 -22.40 -4.79 -0.27
C VAL A 282 -21.87 -4.39 1.11
N GLY A 283 -21.64 -3.09 1.33
CA GLY A 283 -21.13 -2.59 2.61
C GLY A 283 -19.65 -2.93 2.85
N TRP A 284 -19.25 -2.93 4.11
CA TRP A 284 -17.87 -3.28 4.46
C TRP A 284 -17.60 -4.77 4.25
N ILE A 285 -16.46 -5.06 3.63
CA ILE A 285 -15.95 -6.42 3.41
C ILE A 285 -14.48 -6.49 3.86
N SER A 286 -14.00 -7.71 4.16
CA SER A 286 -12.60 -7.93 4.48
C SER A 286 -11.72 -7.80 3.22
N PRO A 287 -10.40 -7.52 3.37
CA PRO A 287 -9.47 -7.48 2.24
C PRO A 287 -9.47 -8.78 1.40
N LYS A 288 -9.65 -9.93 2.05
CA LYS A 288 -9.72 -11.23 1.36
C LYS A 288 -11.00 -11.35 0.53
N GLU A 289 -12.14 -10.95 1.07
CA GLU A 289 -13.39 -10.93 0.31
C GLU A 289 -13.33 -9.94 -0.85
N ALA A 290 -12.62 -8.81 -0.70
CA ALA A 290 -12.43 -7.86 -1.79
C ALA A 290 -11.74 -8.51 -3.01
N ASN A 291 -10.79 -9.44 -2.80
CA ASN A 291 -10.17 -10.20 -3.89
C ASN A 291 -11.22 -10.95 -4.71
N ASP A 292 -12.16 -11.63 -4.05
CA ASP A 292 -13.21 -12.40 -4.73
C ASP A 292 -14.12 -11.47 -5.56
N TYR A 293 -14.44 -10.29 -5.04
CA TYR A 293 -15.24 -9.31 -5.77
C TYR A 293 -14.47 -8.69 -6.95
N TYR A 294 -13.16 -8.47 -6.85
CA TYR A 294 -12.33 -8.07 -7.98
C TYR A 294 -12.30 -9.16 -9.06
N LEU A 295 -12.14 -10.43 -8.66
CA LEU A 295 -12.15 -11.56 -9.60
C LEU A 295 -13.50 -11.73 -10.32
N ALA A 296 -14.61 -11.33 -9.68
CA ALA A 296 -15.96 -11.39 -10.24
C ALA A 296 -16.28 -10.21 -11.17
N SER A 297 -15.48 -9.15 -11.15
CA SER A 297 -15.75 -7.93 -11.88
C SER A 297 -14.95 -7.84 -13.18
N ASP A 298 -15.50 -7.09 -14.15
CA ASP A 298 -14.88 -6.87 -15.45
C ASP A 298 -13.96 -5.64 -15.44
N LEU A 299 -14.26 -4.64 -14.60
CA LEU A 299 -13.51 -3.39 -14.53
C LEU A 299 -13.49 -2.83 -13.11
N ALA A 300 -12.34 -2.51 -12.57
CA ALA A 300 -12.21 -1.69 -11.37
C ALA A 300 -12.19 -0.21 -11.76
N CYS A 301 -12.97 0.65 -11.08
CA CYS A 301 -12.99 2.09 -11.37
C CYS A 301 -12.83 2.91 -10.09
N PHE A 302 -11.72 3.64 -9.98
CA PHE A 302 -11.40 4.49 -8.84
C PHE A 302 -11.14 5.93 -9.30
N PRO A 303 -12.20 6.73 -9.50
CA PRO A 303 -12.09 8.07 -10.09
C PRO A 303 -11.66 9.16 -9.09
N GLY A 304 -11.17 8.79 -7.92
CA GLY A 304 -10.84 9.71 -6.83
C GLY A 304 -9.45 9.53 -6.25
N THR A 305 -9.34 9.78 -4.95
CA THR A 305 -8.06 9.70 -4.23
C THR A 305 -7.49 8.29 -4.22
N HIS A 306 -6.16 8.18 -4.38
CA HIS A 306 -5.43 6.93 -4.35
C HIS A 306 -5.65 6.16 -3.03
N SER A 307 -5.62 4.84 -3.12
CA SER A 307 -5.55 3.91 -1.99
C SER A 307 -4.92 2.60 -2.47
N VAL A 308 -4.43 1.79 -1.55
CA VAL A 308 -3.85 0.46 -1.83
C VAL A 308 -4.80 -0.50 -2.59
N LEU A 309 -6.09 -0.19 -2.62
CA LEU A 309 -7.07 -0.94 -3.42
C LEU A 309 -6.81 -0.87 -4.93
N TRP A 310 -6.05 0.13 -5.41
CA TRP A 310 -5.66 0.22 -6.81
C TRP A 310 -4.68 -0.90 -7.17
N GLU A 311 -3.65 -1.04 -6.36
CA GLU A 311 -2.63 -2.08 -6.52
C GLU A 311 -3.22 -3.48 -6.24
N GLN A 312 -4.17 -3.58 -5.30
CA GLN A 312 -4.89 -4.82 -5.05
C GLN A 312 -5.74 -5.25 -6.26
N ALA A 313 -6.45 -4.34 -6.91
CA ALA A 313 -7.18 -4.63 -8.15
C ALA A 313 -6.23 -5.10 -9.27
N CYS A 314 -5.06 -4.45 -9.42
CA CYS A 314 -4.02 -4.88 -10.36
C CYS A 314 -3.47 -6.27 -10.03
N ALA A 315 -3.25 -6.59 -8.74
CA ALA A 315 -2.81 -7.90 -8.27
C ALA A 315 -3.84 -9.00 -8.55
N CYS A 316 -5.15 -8.66 -8.48
CA CYS A 316 -6.24 -9.53 -8.89
C CYS A 316 -6.36 -9.69 -10.42
N GLY A 317 -5.54 -8.98 -11.20
CA GLY A 317 -5.59 -9.03 -12.66
C GLY A 317 -6.87 -8.43 -13.24
N THR A 318 -7.51 -7.52 -12.52
CA THR A 318 -8.72 -6.83 -12.97
C THR A 318 -8.31 -5.58 -13.75
N PRO A 319 -8.78 -5.39 -15.00
CA PRO A 319 -8.61 -4.15 -15.75
C PRO A 319 -9.12 -2.96 -14.93
N ALA A 320 -8.52 -1.77 -15.08
CA ALA A 320 -8.90 -0.69 -14.22
C ALA A 320 -8.97 0.69 -14.91
N VAL A 321 -9.75 1.60 -14.33
CA VAL A 321 -9.73 3.03 -14.58
C VAL A 321 -9.36 3.72 -13.28
N PHE A 322 -8.25 4.44 -13.28
CA PHE A 322 -7.76 5.17 -12.13
C PHE A 322 -7.66 6.66 -12.43
N LYS A 323 -7.94 7.51 -11.45
CA LYS A 323 -7.73 8.96 -11.62
C LYS A 323 -6.25 9.24 -11.94
N ASP A 324 -6.00 10.04 -12.97
CA ASP A 324 -4.69 10.61 -13.24
C ASP A 324 -4.34 11.67 -12.18
N TRP A 325 -3.15 11.57 -11.62
CA TRP A 325 -2.56 12.47 -10.63
C TRP A 325 -1.24 13.04 -11.17
N ASP A 326 -1.23 13.51 -12.43
CA ASP A 326 -0.05 14.08 -13.07
C ASP A 326 1.20 13.17 -12.95
N GLY A 327 0.99 11.88 -13.17
CA GLY A 327 2.04 10.86 -13.09
C GLY A 327 2.38 10.36 -11.69
N GLY A 328 1.84 10.97 -10.64
CA GLY A 328 2.18 10.62 -9.24
C GLY A 328 1.85 9.20 -8.83
N PHE A 329 0.90 8.56 -9.54
CA PHE A 329 0.51 7.15 -9.36
C PHE A 329 0.52 6.38 -10.68
N ALA A 330 1.29 6.84 -11.69
CA ALA A 330 1.34 6.21 -13.01
C ALA A 330 1.91 4.77 -13.01
N HIS A 331 2.52 4.34 -11.91
CA HIS A 331 3.04 2.97 -11.74
C HIS A 331 1.98 1.88 -11.83
N VAL A 332 0.70 2.22 -11.66
CA VAL A 332 -0.41 1.27 -11.81
C VAL A 332 -0.64 0.84 -13.26
N ASP A 333 -0.13 1.60 -14.23
CA ASP A 333 -0.12 1.21 -15.63
C ASP A 333 1.18 0.45 -15.99
N VAL A 334 1.05 -0.86 -16.18
CA VAL A 334 2.17 -1.73 -16.60
C VAL A 334 2.17 -1.99 -18.11
N GLY A 335 1.56 -1.10 -18.86
CA GLY A 335 1.54 -1.12 -20.33
C GLY A 335 0.17 -1.41 -20.94
N GLY A 336 -0.89 -0.87 -20.36
CA GLY A 336 -2.25 -0.90 -20.86
C GLY A 336 -3.22 -1.81 -20.11
N ASN A 337 -2.93 -2.15 -18.86
CA ASN A 337 -3.86 -2.84 -17.95
C ASN A 337 -4.88 -1.87 -17.32
N CYS A 338 -4.64 -0.57 -17.43
CA CYS A 338 -5.53 0.45 -16.91
C CYS A 338 -5.57 1.69 -17.81
N ILE A 339 -6.58 2.54 -17.56
CA ILE A 339 -6.70 3.87 -18.16
C ILE A 339 -6.53 4.91 -17.05
N LEU A 340 -5.70 5.92 -17.29
CA LEU A 340 -5.52 7.05 -16.39
C LEU A 340 -6.52 8.15 -16.76
N LEU A 341 -7.55 8.32 -15.91
CA LEU A 341 -8.70 9.20 -16.12
C LEU A 341 -8.37 10.63 -15.72
N LYS A 342 -8.44 11.57 -16.67
CA LYS A 342 -8.21 13.00 -16.44
C LYS A 342 -9.48 13.73 -15.98
N ASP A 343 -10.60 13.44 -16.63
CA ASP A 343 -11.90 14.03 -16.27
C ASP A 343 -12.68 13.09 -15.37
N THR A 344 -12.78 13.44 -14.09
CA THR A 344 -13.47 12.66 -13.06
C THR A 344 -14.94 13.03 -12.87
N THR A 345 -15.53 13.82 -13.79
CA THR A 345 -16.98 14.04 -13.85
C THR A 345 -17.71 12.76 -14.32
N ALA A 346 -19.01 12.70 -14.08
CA ALA A 346 -19.81 11.57 -14.55
C ALA A 346 -19.69 11.35 -16.07
N SER A 347 -19.72 12.43 -16.85
CA SER A 347 -19.55 12.38 -18.30
C SER A 347 -18.16 11.88 -18.70
N GLY A 348 -17.08 12.37 -18.05
CA GLY A 348 -15.73 11.95 -18.33
C GLY A 348 -15.49 10.46 -17.99
N ILE A 349 -16.06 9.98 -16.88
CA ILE A 349 -16.02 8.57 -16.51
C ILE A 349 -16.78 7.72 -17.53
N ALA A 350 -17.99 8.12 -17.92
CA ALA A 350 -18.79 7.42 -18.92
C ALA A 350 -18.05 7.34 -20.27
N GLN A 351 -17.51 8.44 -20.77
CA GLN A 351 -16.71 8.48 -22.01
C GLN A 351 -15.47 7.60 -21.95
N CYS A 352 -14.88 7.43 -20.77
CA CYS A 352 -13.72 6.54 -20.55
C CYS A 352 -14.12 5.06 -20.60
N ILE A 353 -15.28 4.68 -20.04
CA ILE A 353 -15.75 3.29 -19.96
C ILE A 353 -16.42 2.83 -21.25
N GLU A 354 -17.17 3.66 -21.93
CA GLU A 354 -17.97 3.30 -23.11
C GLU A 354 -17.17 2.60 -24.23
N PRO A 355 -15.92 3.00 -24.56
CA PRO A 355 -15.11 2.26 -25.52
C PRO A 355 -14.81 0.82 -25.13
N LEU A 356 -14.72 0.52 -23.82
CA LEU A 356 -14.51 -0.85 -23.34
C LEU A 356 -15.74 -1.74 -23.51
N LEU A 357 -16.95 -1.13 -23.58
CA LEU A 357 -18.21 -1.84 -23.83
C LEU A 357 -18.47 -2.08 -25.31
N THR A 358 -17.92 -1.22 -26.18
CA THR A 358 -18.23 -1.20 -27.62
C THR A 358 -17.11 -1.76 -28.50
N HIS A 359 -15.87 -1.81 -28.02
CA HIS A 359 -14.70 -2.32 -28.76
C HIS A 359 -14.08 -3.52 -28.01
N GLN A 360 -14.58 -4.70 -28.31
CA GLN A 360 -14.15 -5.97 -27.66
C GLN A 360 -12.63 -6.17 -27.68
N ASP A 361 -11.98 -5.87 -28.82
CA ASP A 361 -10.51 -6.04 -28.96
C ASP A 361 -9.72 -5.16 -27.99
N LEU A 362 -10.21 -3.93 -27.73
CA LEU A 362 -9.60 -3.00 -26.79
C LEU A 362 -9.68 -3.55 -25.36
N TYR A 363 -10.87 -4.00 -24.98
CA TYR A 363 -11.10 -4.57 -23.65
C TYR A 363 -10.30 -5.86 -23.44
N GLU A 364 -10.30 -6.80 -24.40
CA GLU A 364 -9.56 -8.06 -24.29
C GLU A 364 -8.04 -7.85 -24.19
N LYS A 365 -7.49 -6.87 -24.92
CA LYS A 365 -6.09 -6.50 -24.79
C LYS A 365 -5.77 -6.00 -23.39
N MET A 366 -6.60 -5.10 -22.86
CA MET A 366 -6.46 -4.56 -21.51
C MET A 366 -6.56 -5.67 -20.45
N ARG A 367 -7.54 -6.57 -20.59
CA ARG A 367 -7.77 -7.73 -19.73
C ARG A 367 -6.58 -8.69 -19.74
N HIS A 368 -6.01 -8.97 -20.91
CA HIS A 368 -4.83 -9.83 -21.04
C HIS A 368 -3.62 -9.24 -20.29
N ILE A 369 -3.35 -7.94 -20.44
CA ILE A 369 -2.23 -7.27 -19.76
C ILE A 369 -2.46 -7.27 -18.23
N ALA A 370 -3.68 -6.98 -17.78
CA ALA A 370 -4.03 -7.04 -16.37
C ALA A 370 -3.82 -8.44 -15.78
N ALA A 371 -4.30 -9.48 -16.46
CA ALA A 371 -4.21 -10.87 -16.03
C ALA A 371 -2.79 -11.45 -16.07
N THR A 372 -1.87 -10.84 -16.79
CA THR A 372 -0.47 -11.29 -16.94
C THR A 372 0.49 -10.34 -16.22
N LYS A 373 0.86 -9.23 -16.86
CA LYS A 373 1.83 -8.27 -16.31
C LYS A 373 1.34 -7.63 -15.01
N GLY A 374 0.04 -7.26 -14.93
CA GLY A 374 -0.55 -6.68 -13.73
C GLY A 374 -0.38 -7.59 -12.54
N ARG A 375 -0.86 -8.80 -12.62
CA ARG A 375 -0.74 -9.80 -11.54
C ARG A 375 0.71 -10.04 -11.12
N HIS A 376 1.62 -10.17 -12.08
CA HIS A 376 3.03 -10.41 -11.77
C HIS A 376 3.67 -9.21 -11.07
N THR A 377 3.48 -8.00 -11.58
CA THR A 377 4.10 -6.78 -11.03
C THR A 377 3.61 -6.47 -9.61
N PHE A 378 2.31 -6.69 -9.35
CA PHE A 378 1.68 -6.36 -8.06
C PHE A 378 1.54 -7.57 -7.12
N SER A 379 2.20 -8.70 -7.39
CA SER A 379 2.32 -9.82 -6.47
C SER A 379 3.34 -9.51 -5.37
N TYR A 380 2.97 -9.76 -4.11
CA TYR A 380 3.91 -9.55 -3.01
C TYR A 380 5.11 -10.50 -3.04
N SER A 381 5.06 -11.64 -3.70
CA SER A 381 6.26 -12.47 -3.93
C SER A 381 7.28 -11.73 -4.82
N THR A 382 6.85 -11.15 -5.95
CA THR A 382 7.71 -10.33 -6.82
C THR A 382 8.23 -9.08 -6.08
N ILE A 383 7.36 -8.43 -5.30
CA ILE A 383 7.72 -7.23 -4.52
C ILE A 383 8.74 -7.58 -3.43
N ALA A 384 8.62 -8.73 -2.76
CA ALA A 384 9.56 -9.19 -1.75
C ALA A 384 10.96 -9.45 -2.34
N GLU A 385 11.03 -10.09 -3.51
CA GLU A 385 12.32 -10.27 -4.22
C GLU A 385 12.98 -8.93 -4.55
N LYS A 386 12.20 -7.97 -5.05
CA LYS A 386 12.68 -6.64 -5.39
C LYS A 386 13.11 -5.84 -4.15
N ALA A 387 12.37 -5.95 -3.06
CA ALA A 387 12.61 -5.20 -1.82
C ALA A 387 14.02 -5.39 -1.26
N ILE A 388 14.62 -6.56 -1.49
CA ILE A 388 15.97 -6.93 -1.05
C ILE A 388 16.95 -7.10 -2.23
N GLY A 389 16.62 -6.56 -3.40
CA GLY A 389 17.51 -6.46 -4.56
C GLY A 389 17.82 -7.79 -5.26
N LEU A 390 16.96 -8.80 -5.17
CA LEU A 390 17.11 -10.06 -5.92
C LEU A 390 16.73 -9.89 -7.39
N ILE A 391 15.83 -8.96 -7.69
CA ILE A 391 15.43 -8.54 -9.03
C ILE A 391 15.50 -7.02 -9.17
N PRO A 392 15.66 -6.47 -10.39
CA PRO A 392 15.83 -5.04 -10.65
C PRO A 392 14.58 -4.18 -10.37
#